data_32d95aa2cbd15b35679061489469a97e
#
_entry.id   32d95aa2cbd15b35679061489469a97e
#
_cell.length_a   1.000
_cell.length_b   1.000
_cell.length_c   1.000
_cell.angle_alpha   90.00
_cell.angle_beta   90.00
_cell.angle_gamma   90.00
#
_symmetry.space_group_name_H-M   'P 1'
#
loop_
_entity.id
_entity.type
_entity.pdbx_description
1 polymer ?
#
loop_
_entity_poly.entity_id
_entity_poly.type
_entity_poly.pdbx_seq_one_letter_code
_entity_poly.pdbx_strand_id
1 'polypeptide(L)'
;MSKVNLFLDSSALFAGIISSTGAARALLLLAESDQITVTLSEQVVAETERAIARKVPQALADLRAAILASKAQIVNDPAPAEVRANLHLISHSADVPILLAAMKANVDYLVTHNRLHFIDDPDVAVKANLRIGTPGTVSLEARSFFVPPYRSDTGF
;
A
#
# COMPACT_ATOMS: atom_id res chain seq x y z
N MET A 1 -17.83 2.12 -12.00
CA MET A 1 -16.95 2.84 -11.04
C MET A 1 -15.63 2.10 -10.89
N SER A 2 -14.53 2.80 -10.99
CA SER A 2 -13.21 2.24 -10.76
C SER A 2 -13.04 1.91 -9.27
N LYS A 3 -12.37 0.80 -8.99
CA LYS A 3 -12.02 0.42 -7.61
C LYS A 3 -10.97 1.36 -7.05
N VAL A 4 -10.99 1.56 -5.74
CA VAL A 4 -9.92 2.27 -5.04
C VAL A 4 -8.61 1.49 -5.24
N ASN A 5 -7.56 2.18 -5.64
CA ASN A 5 -6.25 1.62 -5.86
C ASN A 5 -5.30 2.08 -4.75
N LEU A 6 -4.78 1.14 -3.99
CA LEU A 6 -3.87 1.39 -2.87
C LEU A 6 -2.47 0.94 -3.21
N PHE A 7 -1.50 1.84 -3.03
CA PHE A 7 -0.09 1.48 -3.05
C PHE A 7 0.35 1.17 -1.62
N LEU A 8 0.84 -0.02 -1.38
CA LEU A 8 1.40 -0.39 -0.08
C LEU A 8 2.92 -0.24 -0.11
N ASP A 9 3.48 0.45 0.89
CA ASP A 9 4.92 0.41 1.09
C ASP A 9 5.35 -0.90 1.79
N SER A 10 6.63 -1.09 1.98
CA SER A 10 7.15 -2.33 2.58
C SER A 10 6.67 -2.54 4.02
N SER A 11 6.52 -1.47 4.80
CA SER A 11 6.03 -1.57 6.18
C SER A 11 4.58 -2.03 6.25
N ALA A 12 3.73 -1.52 5.37
CA ALA A 12 2.33 -1.90 5.29
C ALA A 12 2.16 -3.34 4.78
N LEU A 13 2.90 -3.71 3.74
CA LEU A 13 2.87 -5.07 3.21
C LEU A 13 3.36 -6.08 4.25
N PHE A 14 4.50 -5.80 4.90
CA PHE A 14 5.03 -6.63 5.97
C PHE A 14 3.98 -6.87 7.08
N ALA A 15 3.35 -5.79 7.56
CA ALA A 15 2.31 -5.89 8.58
C ALA A 15 1.13 -6.76 8.12
N GLY A 16 0.72 -6.63 6.86
CA GLY A 16 -0.37 -7.43 6.28
C GLY A 16 -0.07 -8.92 6.19
N ILE A 17 1.20 -9.29 6.07
CA ILE A 17 1.62 -10.70 6.03
C ILE A 17 1.76 -11.28 7.43
N ILE A 18 2.36 -10.52 8.35
CA ILE A 18 2.69 -11.02 9.70
C ILE A 18 1.48 -11.04 10.63
N SER A 19 0.59 -10.06 10.52
CA SER A 19 -0.61 -9.99 11.35
C SER A 19 -1.80 -10.65 10.65
N SER A 20 -2.46 -11.59 11.31
CA SER A 20 -3.67 -12.22 10.80
C SER A 20 -4.94 -11.37 10.97
N THR A 21 -4.90 -10.32 11.79
CA THR A 21 -6.08 -9.57 12.23
C THR A 21 -5.98 -8.06 12.08
N GLY A 22 -4.83 -7.54 11.67
CA GLY A 22 -4.61 -6.09 11.58
C GLY A 22 -5.27 -5.44 10.36
N ALA A 23 -5.30 -4.11 10.36
CA ALA A 23 -5.89 -3.32 9.28
C ALA A 23 -5.20 -3.56 7.93
N ALA A 24 -3.87 -3.72 7.90
CA ALA A 24 -3.14 -4.04 6.67
C ALA A 24 -3.57 -5.39 6.09
N ARG A 25 -3.79 -6.40 6.94
CA ARG A 25 -4.33 -7.68 6.49
C ARG A 25 -5.75 -7.54 5.93
N ALA A 26 -6.58 -6.72 6.56
CA ALA A 26 -7.92 -6.44 6.06
C ALA A 26 -7.90 -5.86 4.64
N LEU A 27 -6.96 -4.96 4.34
CA LEU A 27 -6.80 -4.39 3.00
C LEU A 27 -6.42 -5.47 1.97
N LEU A 28 -5.51 -6.39 2.31
CA LEU A 28 -5.17 -7.51 1.44
C LEU A 28 -6.37 -8.42 1.16
N LEU A 29 -7.18 -8.70 2.19
CA LEU A 29 -8.39 -9.50 2.03
C LEU A 29 -9.44 -8.81 1.14
N LEU A 30 -9.58 -7.49 1.22
CA LEU A 30 -10.44 -6.74 0.32
C LEU A 30 -9.97 -6.84 -1.14
N ALA A 31 -8.65 -6.84 -1.36
CA ALA A 31 -8.10 -7.06 -2.70
C ALA A 31 -8.34 -8.48 -3.21
N GLU A 32 -8.23 -9.49 -2.34
CA GLU A 32 -8.54 -10.88 -2.68
C GLU A 32 -10.00 -11.04 -3.14
N SER A 33 -10.92 -10.29 -2.57
CA SER A 33 -12.34 -10.31 -2.93
C SER A 33 -12.71 -9.30 -4.02
N ASP A 34 -11.73 -8.74 -4.72
CA ASP A 34 -11.90 -7.79 -5.83
C ASP A 34 -12.60 -6.47 -5.44
N GLN A 35 -12.60 -6.08 -4.19
CA GLN A 35 -13.21 -4.83 -3.74
C GLN A 35 -12.30 -3.63 -3.88
N ILE A 36 -10.99 -3.84 -3.82
CA ILE A 36 -9.96 -2.83 -4.06
C ILE A 36 -8.88 -3.40 -4.96
N THR A 37 -8.04 -2.54 -5.51
CA THR A 37 -6.80 -2.90 -6.19
C THR A 37 -5.63 -2.56 -5.29
N VAL A 38 -4.64 -3.47 -5.22
CA VAL A 38 -3.36 -3.25 -4.56
C VAL A 38 -2.27 -3.12 -5.61
N THR A 39 -1.45 -2.09 -5.48
CA THR A 39 -0.26 -1.87 -6.31
C THR A 39 0.98 -1.89 -5.43
N LEU A 40 2.01 -2.56 -5.89
CA LEU A 40 3.32 -2.66 -5.24
C LEU A 40 4.40 -2.29 -6.25
N SER A 41 5.52 -1.75 -5.78
CA SER A 41 6.71 -1.64 -6.63
C SER A 41 7.62 -2.85 -6.43
N GLU A 42 8.53 -3.07 -7.37
CA GLU A 42 9.55 -4.12 -7.25
C GLU A 42 10.38 -3.94 -5.98
N GLN A 43 10.76 -2.71 -5.65
CA GLN A 43 11.50 -2.40 -4.43
C GLN A 43 10.72 -2.78 -3.16
N VAL A 44 9.43 -2.46 -3.12
CA VAL A 44 8.56 -2.83 -1.99
C VAL A 44 8.54 -4.34 -1.79
N VAL A 45 8.37 -5.10 -2.85
CA VAL A 45 8.38 -6.57 -2.78
C VAL A 45 9.73 -7.09 -2.27
N ALA A 46 10.82 -6.58 -2.82
CA ALA A 46 12.18 -6.99 -2.43
C ALA A 46 12.50 -6.64 -0.96
N GLU A 47 12.17 -5.45 -0.51
CA GLU A 47 12.38 -5.03 0.88
C GLU A 47 11.55 -5.86 1.86
N THR A 48 10.30 -6.13 1.51
CA THR A 48 9.42 -6.95 2.34
C THR A 48 9.93 -8.38 2.42
N GLU A 49 10.35 -8.96 1.29
CA GLU A 49 10.93 -10.30 1.24
C GLU A 49 12.18 -10.39 2.13
N ARG A 50 13.10 -9.43 2.05
CA ARG A 50 14.28 -9.38 2.91
C ARG A 50 13.92 -9.25 4.39
N ALA A 51 12.96 -8.42 4.73
CA ALA A 51 12.53 -8.24 6.13
C ALA A 51 11.91 -9.53 6.68
N ILE A 52 11.06 -10.20 5.92
CA ILE A 52 10.45 -11.47 6.32
C ILE A 52 11.50 -12.57 6.43
N ALA A 53 12.42 -12.69 5.47
CA ALA A 53 13.49 -13.68 5.50
C ALA A 53 14.37 -13.53 6.74
N ARG A 54 14.59 -12.30 7.19
CA ARG A 54 15.41 -12.02 8.38
C ARG A 54 14.65 -12.23 9.69
N LYS A 55 13.39 -11.79 9.76
CA LYS A 55 12.64 -11.74 11.02
C LYS A 55 11.69 -12.91 11.23
N VAL A 56 11.04 -13.40 10.17
CA VAL A 56 10.00 -14.43 10.22
C VAL A 56 10.08 -15.31 8.97
N PRO A 57 11.20 -16.04 8.76
CA PRO A 57 11.44 -16.75 7.49
C PRO A 57 10.37 -17.77 7.12
N GLN A 58 9.64 -18.31 8.10
CA GLN A 58 8.52 -19.23 7.86
C GLN A 58 7.33 -18.55 7.18
N ALA A 59 7.27 -17.21 7.13
CA ALA A 59 6.20 -16.46 6.48
C ALA A 59 6.49 -16.12 5.01
N LEU A 60 7.62 -16.54 4.43
CA LEU A 60 7.94 -16.26 3.02
C LEU A 60 6.91 -16.83 2.05
N ALA A 61 6.42 -18.03 2.31
CA ALA A 61 5.37 -18.65 1.50
C ALA A 61 4.06 -17.85 1.59
N ASP A 62 3.75 -17.30 2.76
CA ASP A 62 2.56 -16.46 2.97
C ASP A 62 2.64 -15.16 2.18
N LEU A 63 3.82 -14.54 2.08
CA LEU A 63 4.03 -13.35 1.25
C LEU A 63 3.69 -13.63 -0.22
N ARG A 64 4.24 -14.70 -0.76
CA ARG A 64 4.00 -15.09 -2.15
C ARG A 64 2.54 -15.41 -2.42
N ALA A 65 1.92 -16.16 -1.52
CA ALA A 65 0.51 -16.50 -1.60
C ALA A 65 -0.39 -15.26 -1.54
N ALA A 66 -0.07 -14.30 -0.67
CA ALA A 66 -0.85 -13.07 -0.53
C ALA A 66 -0.73 -12.15 -1.77
N ILE A 67 0.45 -12.04 -2.36
CA ILE A 67 0.64 -11.27 -3.60
C ILE A 67 -0.19 -11.86 -4.74
N LEU A 68 -0.19 -13.18 -4.89
CA LEU A 68 -1.00 -13.85 -5.91
C LEU A 68 -2.50 -13.73 -5.65
N ALA A 69 -2.93 -14.00 -4.43
CA ALA A 69 -4.35 -14.00 -4.05
C ALA A 69 -4.97 -12.61 -4.15
N SER A 70 -4.23 -11.57 -3.76
CA SER A 70 -4.67 -10.18 -3.85
C SER A 70 -4.63 -9.63 -5.29
N LYS A 71 -4.07 -10.36 -6.23
CA LYS A 71 -3.90 -9.93 -7.63
C LYS A 71 -3.16 -8.60 -7.74
N ALA A 72 -2.19 -8.38 -6.85
CA ALA A 72 -1.43 -7.14 -6.78
C ALA A 72 -0.77 -6.81 -8.12
N GLN A 73 -0.88 -5.55 -8.52
CA GLN A 73 -0.14 -5.03 -9.66
C GLN A 73 1.27 -4.71 -9.21
N ILE A 74 2.27 -5.23 -9.91
CA ILE A 74 3.67 -4.94 -9.65
C ILE A 74 4.17 -3.95 -10.68
N VAL A 75 4.58 -2.76 -10.22
CA VAL A 75 5.12 -1.72 -11.09
C VAL A 75 6.64 -1.65 -10.98
N ASN A 76 7.27 -1.21 -12.05
CA ASN A 76 8.72 -1.05 -12.09
C ASN A 76 9.17 0.07 -11.16
N ASP A 77 10.37 -0.05 -10.61
CA ASP A 77 11.01 1.02 -9.88
C ASP A 77 11.35 2.18 -10.82
N PRO A 78 11.34 3.45 -10.33
CA PRO A 78 11.78 4.57 -11.13
C PRO A 78 13.28 4.46 -11.46
N ALA A 79 13.67 5.04 -12.59
CA ALA A 79 15.06 5.09 -12.99
C ALA A 79 15.91 5.89 -11.99
N PRO A 80 17.21 5.53 -11.78
CA PRO A 80 18.08 6.27 -10.85
C PRO A 80 18.15 7.78 -11.14
N ALA A 81 18.09 8.19 -12.39
CA ALA A 81 18.08 9.60 -12.78
C ALA A 81 16.81 10.32 -12.31
N GLU A 82 15.66 9.68 -12.38
CA GLU A 82 14.40 10.22 -11.84
C GLU A 82 14.46 10.38 -10.32
N VAL A 83 15.02 9.40 -9.63
CA VAL A 83 15.21 9.46 -8.17
C VAL A 83 16.08 10.66 -7.82
N ARG A 84 17.22 10.83 -8.47
CA ARG A 84 18.12 11.97 -8.23
C ARG A 84 17.45 13.33 -8.49
N ALA A 85 16.60 13.41 -9.49
CA ALA A 85 15.87 14.63 -9.83
C ALA A 85 14.76 14.98 -8.83
N ASN A 86 14.38 14.05 -7.96
CA ASN A 86 13.23 14.17 -7.07
C ASN A 86 13.56 14.00 -5.58
N LEU A 87 14.82 14.17 -5.20
CA LEU A 87 15.25 14.03 -3.79
C LEU A 87 14.58 15.01 -2.84
N HIS A 88 14.00 16.09 -3.35
CA HIS A 88 13.29 17.10 -2.57
C HIS A 88 11.90 16.66 -2.08
N LEU A 89 11.36 15.58 -2.63
CA LEU A 89 9.98 15.12 -2.33
C LEU A 89 9.82 14.67 -0.88
N ILE A 90 10.84 14.04 -0.32
CA ILE A 90 10.80 13.48 1.03
C ILE A 90 12.20 13.51 1.64
N SER A 91 12.29 13.79 2.94
CA SER A 91 13.58 13.99 3.63
C SER A 91 14.46 12.75 3.64
N HIS A 92 13.87 11.57 3.79
CA HIS A 92 14.60 10.31 3.77
C HIS A 92 14.77 9.81 2.33
N SER A 93 15.98 9.93 1.80
CA SER A 93 16.26 9.68 0.38
C SER A 93 15.95 8.25 -0.08
N ALA A 94 16.05 7.26 0.81
CA ALA A 94 15.71 5.87 0.51
C ALA A 94 14.21 5.65 0.21
N ASP A 95 13.36 6.57 0.63
CA ASP A 95 11.90 6.52 0.41
C ASP A 95 11.48 7.20 -0.90
N VAL A 96 12.37 7.96 -1.54
CA VAL A 96 12.06 8.64 -2.81
C VAL A 96 11.65 7.66 -3.92
N PRO A 97 12.32 6.52 -4.14
CA PRO A 97 11.90 5.57 -5.16
C PRO A 97 10.48 5.01 -4.94
N ILE A 98 10.12 4.77 -3.68
CA ILE A 98 8.80 4.24 -3.32
C ILE A 98 7.73 5.30 -3.58
N LEU A 99 7.96 6.53 -3.13
CA LEU A 99 7.04 7.64 -3.35
C LEU A 99 6.83 7.91 -4.84
N LEU A 100 7.90 7.94 -5.63
CA LEU A 100 7.83 8.12 -7.08
C LEU A 100 7.06 6.99 -7.77
N ALA A 101 7.27 5.74 -7.37
CA ALA A 101 6.54 4.61 -7.94
C ALA A 101 5.04 4.75 -7.68
N ALA A 102 4.64 5.16 -6.49
CA ALA A 102 3.25 5.42 -6.16
C ALA A 102 2.65 6.56 -6.99
N MET A 103 3.40 7.66 -7.15
CA MET A 103 2.97 8.80 -7.99
C MET A 103 2.76 8.38 -9.43
N LYS A 104 3.70 7.63 -10.00
CA LYS A 104 3.64 7.16 -11.40
C LYS A 104 2.54 6.12 -11.63
N ALA A 105 2.23 5.32 -10.63
CA ALA A 105 1.16 4.33 -10.70
C ALA A 105 -0.25 4.94 -10.62
N ASN A 106 -0.34 6.23 -10.33
CA ASN A 106 -1.61 6.96 -10.25
C ASN A 106 -2.61 6.30 -9.31
N VAL A 107 -2.15 5.98 -8.10
CA VAL A 107 -2.95 5.35 -7.05
C VAL A 107 -3.78 6.39 -6.29
N ASP A 108 -4.81 5.93 -5.59
CA ASP A 108 -5.65 6.80 -4.76
C ASP A 108 -4.99 7.09 -3.40
N TYR A 109 -4.26 6.11 -2.85
CA TYR A 109 -3.58 6.23 -1.55
C TYR A 109 -2.23 5.53 -1.57
N LEU A 110 -1.27 6.13 -0.88
CA LEU A 110 -0.06 5.45 -0.39
C LEU A 110 -0.30 5.05 1.06
N VAL A 111 -0.20 3.76 1.35
CA VAL A 111 -0.45 3.18 2.67
C VAL A 111 0.87 2.80 3.33
N THR A 112 1.13 3.32 4.52
CA THR A 112 2.39 3.13 5.23
C THR A 112 2.19 3.09 6.74
N HIS A 113 3.05 2.34 7.45
CA HIS A 113 3.22 2.45 8.90
C HIS A 113 4.34 3.42 9.28
N ASN A 114 5.12 3.90 8.32
CA ASN A 114 6.22 4.82 8.56
C ASN A 114 5.71 6.28 8.66
N ARG A 115 5.14 6.60 9.81
CA ARG A 115 4.58 7.92 10.07
C ARG A 115 5.64 9.02 10.00
N LEU A 116 6.82 8.74 10.58
CA LEU A 116 7.90 9.73 10.68
C LEU A 116 8.33 10.25 9.30
N HIS A 117 8.50 9.38 8.33
CA HIS A 117 8.97 9.80 7.00
C HIS A 117 7.86 10.30 6.08
N PHE A 118 6.67 9.68 6.13
CA PHE A 118 5.62 9.93 5.12
C PHE A 118 4.46 10.78 5.61
N ILE A 119 4.12 10.74 6.90
CA ILE A 119 2.88 11.33 7.43
C ILE A 119 3.13 12.56 8.28
N ASP A 120 4.14 12.52 9.16
CA ASP A 120 4.40 13.62 10.12
C ASP A 120 4.84 14.91 9.43
N ASP A 121 5.38 14.83 8.22
CA ASP A 121 5.60 15.99 7.35
C ASP A 121 4.47 16.07 6.31
N PRO A 122 3.49 16.98 6.47
CA PRO A 122 2.36 17.10 5.56
C PRO A 122 2.75 17.56 4.16
N ASP A 123 3.92 18.16 3.98
CA ASP A 123 4.40 18.61 2.67
C ASP A 123 4.69 17.43 1.73
N VAL A 124 4.98 16.24 2.25
CA VAL A 124 5.21 15.04 1.43
C VAL A 124 3.98 14.71 0.59
N ALA A 125 2.82 14.61 1.21
CA ALA A 125 1.57 14.32 0.52
C ALA A 125 1.20 15.42 -0.49
N VAL A 126 1.42 16.67 -0.13
CA VAL A 126 1.14 17.83 -1.00
C VAL A 126 2.04 17.83 -2.22
N LYS A 127 3.36 17.68 -2.05
CA LYS A 127 4.33 17.64 -3.15
C LYS A 127 4.10 16.46 -4.08
N ALA A 128 3.76 15.30 -3.53
CA ALA A 128 3.49 14.08 -4.29
C ALA A 128 2.11 14.07 -4.94
N ASN A 129 1.22 14.97 -4.52
CA ASN A 129 -0.20 14.97 -4.90
C ASN A 129 -0.86 13.60 -4.64
N LEU A 130 -0.56 13.03 -3.49
CA LEU A 130 -1.09 11.75 -3.03
C LEU A 130 -1.74 11.89 -1.66
N ARG A 131 -2.77 11.10 -1.43
CA ARG A 131 -3.24 10.84 -0.07
C ARG A 131 -2.37 9.77 0.55
N ILE A 132 -1.87 10.03 1.74
CA ILE A 132 -0.98 9.12 2.48
C ILE A 132 -1.59 8.86 3.84
N GLY A 133 -1.68 7.61 4.22
CA GLY A 133 -2.23 7.23 5.51
C GLY A 133 -1.76 5.87 6.00
N THR A 134 -2.06 5.59 7.25
CA THR A 134 -1.84 4.27 7.84
C THR A 134 -2.90 3.29 7.35
N PRO A 135 -2.66 1.97 7.43
CA PRO A 135 -3.68 0.99 7.06
C PRO A 135 -5.02 1.20 7.78
N GLY A 136 -4.98 1.56 9.07
CA GLY A 136 -6.19 1.83 9.84
C GLY A 136 -6.98 3.02 9.34
N THR A 137 -6.31 4.14 9.09
CA THR A 137 -6.92 5.37 8.56
C THR A 137 -7.50 5.14 7.17
N VAL A 138 -6.73 4.52 6.29
CA VAL A 138 -7.17 4.24 4.91
C VAL A 138 -8.35 3.26 4.88
N SER A 139 -8.36 2.26 5.75
CA SER A 139 -9.50 1.34 5.89
C SER A 139 -10.79 2.06 6.27
N LEU A 140 -10.72 3.04 7.17
CA LEU A 140 -11.88 3.82 7.59
C LEU A 140 -12.37 4.73 6.46
N GLU A 141 -11.46 5.41 5.77
CA GLU A 141 -11.79 6.28 4.64
C GLU A 141 -12.31 5.47 3.45
N ALA A 142 -11.70 4.32 3.15
CA ALA A 142 -12.14 3.45 2.07
C ALA A 142 -13.57 2.92 2.29
N ARG A 143 -13.98 2.68 3.52
CA ARG A 143 -15.36 2.28 3.84
C ARG A 143 -16.39 3.31 3.40
N SER A 144 -16.05 4.59 3.35
CA SER A 144 -16.96 5.63 2.86
C SER A 144 -17.21 5.54 1.35
N PHE A 145 -16.34 4.86 0.61
CA PHE A 145 -16.50 4.57 -0.82
C PHE A 145 -17.19 3.22 -1.08
N PHE A 146 -17.29 2.35 -0.07
CA PHE A 146 -18.09 1.15 -0.13
C PHE A 146 -19.54 1.51 0.25
N VAL A 147 -20.34 1.79 -0.76
CA VAL A 147 -21.79 1.71 -0.57
C VAL A 147 -22.10 0.22 -0.43
N PRO A 148 -22.52 -0.26 0.75
CA PRO A 148 -22.96 -1.64 0.84
C PRO A 148 -24.07 -1.84 -0.18
N PRO A 149 -24.14 -3.00 -0.85
CA PRO A 149 -25.28 -3.28 -1.70
C PRO A 149 -26.53 -3.07 -0.84
N TYR A 150 -27.39 -2.22 -1.31
CA TYR A 150 -28.67 -1.95 -0.67
C TYR A 150 -29.34 -3.29 -0.38
N ARG A 151 -29.32 -3.72 0.86
CA ARG A 151 -30.24 -4.76 1.30
C ARG A 151 -31.60 -4.10 1.27
N SER A 152 -32.33 -4.37 0.23
CA SER A 152 -33.77 -4.19 0.28
C SER A 152 -34.28 -5.18 1.34
N ASP A 153 -34.33 -4.74 2.58
CA ASP A 153 -35.16 -5.40 3.58
C ASP A 153 -36.63 -5.14 3.18
N THR A 154 -37.05 -5.83 2.16
CA THR A 154 -38.48 -6.15 2.02
C THR A 154 -38.68 -7.44 2.83
N GLY A 155 -38.53 -7.32 4.13
CA GLY A 155 -39.00 -8.32 5.06
C GLY A 155 -40.46 -8.05 5.37
N PHE A 156 -41.29 -8.86 4.82
CA PHE A 156 -42.53 -9.22 5.45
C PHE A 156 -42.46 -10.68 5.84
#